data_4073c0ab96c4df2c570a09c10fdca6bf
#
_entry.id   4073c0ab96c4df2c570a09c10fdca6bf
#
_cell.length_a   1.000
_cell.length_b   1.000
_cell.length_c   1.000
_cell.angle_alpha   90.00
_cell.angle_beta   90.00
_cell.angle_gamma   90.00
#
_symmetry.space_group_name_H-M   'P 1'
#
loop_
_entity.id
_entity.type
_entity.pdbx_description
1 polymer ?
#
loop_
_entity_poly.entity_id
_entity_poly.type
_entity_poly.pdbx_seq_one_letter_code
_entity_poly.pdbx_strand_id
1 'polypeptide(L)'
;MPIRRKITWAGLILFAAAIKVFSYYPSAVESCYSKGLYPVIARLQRMLFGWIPFSIGDMLYLCVIMLLIYRLVRLVRALVRGEAGKGWFARFLRRAVFALLWVYVLFNGLWGLNYDRLGIADQLQVRPYSTAELHRLTSLLVAQLNILDSTGRLHRAELSHMGVLRAGAITAYDSLGGRDRRFVYRNPSVKPSLFSWPGVFLGFAGYYNPFSGEAQVNTRNPLFTQPYTTCHEIAHQLGYAKENEANFVGFLAARNSPDPTFRYSVYLDLFLYAVRELYVRDSALARSFRDSVGPGVRQDLRELQRFNRKYGNPLEPMIWAMYGKYLRANRQPRGIATYSQVTAWLIAYGNKNGWEALE
;
A
#
# COMPACT_ATOMS: atom_id res chain seq x y z
N MET A 1 18.22 36.00 -13.82
CA MET A 1 18.14 34.57 -14.06
C MET A 1 18.36 34.32 -15.55
N PRO A 2 19.30 33.45 -15.98
CA PRO A 2 19.55 33.22 -17.40
C PRO A 2 18.30 32.67 -18.11
N ILE A 3 18.15 32.95 -19.40
CA ILE A 3 16.95 32.65 -20.18
C ILE A 3 16.60 31.18 -20.17
N ARG A 4 17.59 30.26 -20.31
CA ARG A 4 17.43 28.80 -20.22
C ARG A 4 16.74 28.37 -18.93
N ARG A 5 17.09 28.99 -17.80
CA ARG A 5 16.50 28.66 -16.50
C ARG A 5 15.06 29.15 -16.38
N LYS A 6 14.70 30.28 -16.99
CA LYS A 6 13.31 30.77 -17.07
C LYS A 6 12.45 29.79 -17.88
N ILE A 7 12.96 29.30 -19.03
CA ILE A 7 12.28 28.34 -19.88
C ILE A 7 12.05 27.01 -19.12
N THR A 8 13.07 26.50 -18.40
CA THR A 8 12.92 25.27 -17.60
C THR A 8 11.83 25.42 -16.53
N TRP A 9 11.78 26.57 -15.84
CA TRP A 9 10.75 26.84 -14.85
C TRP A 9 9.35 26.91 -15.48
N ALA A 10 9.21 27.65 -16.58
CA ALA A 10 7.93 27.79 -17.29
C ALA A 10 7.45 26.43 -17.79
N GLY A 11 8.31 25.63 -18.40
CA GLY A 11 7.98 24.29 -18.86
C GLY A 11 7.55 23.36 -17.73
N LEU A 12 8.27 23.40 -16.59
CA LEU A 12 7.94 22.57 -15.43
C LEU A 12 6.59 22.95 -14.80
N ILE A 13 6.31 24.25 -14.69
CA ILE A 13 5.02 24.75 -14.18
C ILE A 13 3.87 24.36 -15.13
N LEU A 14 4.06 24.57 -16.43
CA LEU A 14 3.06 24.20 -17.43
C LEU A 14 2.77 22.69 -17.43
N PHE A 15 3.82 21.88 -17.32
CA PHE A 15 3.66 20.43 -17.25
C PHE A 15 2.97 19.97 -15.95
N ALA A 16 3.34 20.57 -14.81
CA ALA A 16 2.64 20.32 -13.55
C ALA A 16 1.16 20.72 -13.61
N ALA A 17 0.86 21.87 -14.23
CA ALA A 17 -0.51 22.32 -14.46
C ALA A 17 -1.28 21.37 -15.40
N ALA A 18 -0.65 20.91 -16.48
CA ALA A 18 -1.25 19.94 -17.40
C ALA A 18 -1.59 18.61 -16.71
N ILE A 19 -0.66 18.08 -15.88
CA ILE A 19 -0.93 16.91 -15.05
C ILE A 19 -2.14 17.16 -14.14
N LYS A 20 -2.19 18.32 -13.48
CA LYS A 20 -3.29 18.67 -12.58
C LYS A 20 -4.63 18.76 -13.31
N VAL A 21 -4.67 19.39 -14.48
CA VAL A 21 -5.87 19.47 -15.30
C VAL A 21 -6.29 18.08 -15.76
N PHE A 22 -5.35 17.25 -16.24
CA PHE A 22 -5.62 15.87 -16.66
C PHE A 22 -6.22 15.02 -15.53
N SER A 23 -5.76 15.23 -14.29
CA SER A 23 -6.25 14.51 -13.10
C SER A 23 -7.75 14.76 -12.78
N TYR A 24 -8.38 15.77 -13.36
CA TYR A 24 -9.83 16.03 -13.23
C TYR A 24 -10.70 15.22 -14.19
N TYR A 25 -10.10 14.42 -15.09
CA TYR A 25 -10.81 13.61 -16.07
C TYR A 25 -10.58 12.11 -15.81
N PRO A 26 -11.27 11.48 -14.82
CA PRO A 26 -11.00 10.10 -14.39
C PRO A 26 -11.07 9.07 -15.53
N SER A 27 -11.99 9.23 -16.47
CA SER A 27 -12.12 8.33 -17.64
C SER A 27 -10.92 8.42 -18.57
N ALA A 28 -10.37 9.63 -18.78
CA ALA A 28 -9.15 9.84 -19.57
C ALA A 28 -7.92 9.29 -18.83
N VAL A 29 -7.83 9.50 -17.50
CA VAL A 29 -6.77 8.92 -16.69
C VAL A 29 -6.83 7.40 -16.76
N GLU A 30 -8.02 6.79 -16.64
CA GLU A 30 -8.19 5.34 -16.71
C GLU A 30 -7.75 4.80 -18.08
N SER A 31 -8.21 5.39 -19.19
CA SER A 31 -7.95 4.87 -20.54
C SER A 31 -6.54 5.16 -21.03
N CYS A 32 -6.08 6.42 -20.92
CA CYS A 32 -4.80 6.83 -21.50
C CYS A 32 -3.61 6.55 -20.60
N TYR A 33 -3.78 6.73 -19.28
CA TYR A 33 -2.69 6.56 -18.33
C TYR A 33 -2.72 5.19 -17.64
N SER A 34 -3.74 4.87 -16.85
CA SER A 34 -3.73 3.67 -15.99
C SER A 34 -3.78 2.35 -16.76
N LYS A 35 -4.50 2.31 -17.89
CA LYS A 35 -4.54 1.14 -18.81
C LYS A 35 -3.59 1.26 -20.00
N GLY A 36 -3.18 2.48 -20.36
CA GLY A 36 -2.31 2.76 -21.51
C GLY A 36 -0.84 2.88 -21.12
N LEU A 37 -0.44 4.06 -20.64
CA LEU A 37 0.96 4.41 -20.42
C LEU A 37 1.58 3.76 -19.17
N TYR A 38 0.86 3.73 -18.05
CA TYR A 38 1.37 3.25 -16.78
C TYR A 38 1.85 1.79 -16.79
N PRO A 39 1.15 0.82 -17.41
CA PRO A 39 1.64 -0.56 -17.49
C PRO A 39 3.02 -0.67 -18.18
N VAL A 40 3.29 0.20 -19.15
CA VAL A 40 4.61 0.28 -19.83
C VAL A 40 5.66 0.83 -18.88
N ILE A 41 5.37 1.97 -18.19
CA ILE A 41 6.26 2.58 -17.21
C ILE A 41 6.58 1.56 -16.10
N ALA A 42 5.57 0.97 -15.49
CA ALA A 42 5.73 0.01 -14.39
C ALA A 42 6.54 -1.23 -14.83
N ARG A 43 6.30 -1.71 -16.06
CA ARG A 43 7.07 -2.82 -16.62
C ARG A 43 8.54 -2.45 -16.82
N LEU A 44 8.81 -1.28 -17.40
CA LEU A 44 10.18 -0.79 -17.61
C LEU A 44 10.92 -0.63 -16.27
N GLN A 45 10.30 -0.01 -15.27
CA GLN A 45 10.90 0.11 -13.93
C GLN A 45 11.26 -1.27 -13.35
N ARG A 46 10.32 -2.23 -13.40
CA ARG A 46 10.56 -3.58 -12.90
C ARG A 46 11.61 -4.35 -13.72
N MET A 47 11.69 -4.14 -15.03
CA MET A 47 12.76 -4.72 -15.85
C MET A 47 14.14 -4.15 -15.48
N LEU A 48 14.22 -2.84 -15.19
CA LEU A 48 15.46 -2.18 -14.83
C LEU A 48 15.93 -2.57 -13.42
N PHE A 49 15.03 -2.67 -12.44
CA PHE A 49 15.37 -2.82 -11.03
C PHE A 49 14.98 -4.18 -10.43
N GLY A 50 14.08 -4.93 -11.07
CA GLY A 50 13.53 -6.17 -10.50
C GLY A 50 14.55 -7.28 -10.25
N TRP A 51 15.58 -7.39 -11.07
CA TRP A 51 16.64 -8.39 -10.96
C TRP A 51 17.67 -8.10 -9.85
N ILE A 52 17.75 -6.85 -9.38
CA ILE A 52 18.65 -6.44 -8.30
C ILE A 52 18.15 -7.04 -6.97
N PRO A 53 19.00 -7.67 -6.14
CA PRO A 53 18.55 -8.39 -4.94
C PRO A 53 18.10 -7.48 -3.78
N PHE A 54 18.46 -6.20 -3.79
CA PHE A 54 18.11 -5.21 -2.77
C PHE A 54 17.24 -4.09 -3.35
N SER A 55 16.61 -3.27 -2.50
CA SER A 55 15.74 -2.18 -2.92
C SER A 55 16.54 -0.95 -3.40
N ILE A 56 16.44 -0.64 -4.68
CA ILE A 56 16.93 0.61 -5.27
C ILE A 56 16.10 1.80 -4.78
N GLY A 57 14.80 1.61 -4.61
CA GLY A 57 13.92 2.65 -4.09
C GLY A 57 14.30 3.09 -2.68
N ASP A 58 14.66 2.15 -1.81
CA ASP A 58 15.14 2.48 -0.46
C ASP A 58 16.51 3.18 -0.47
N MET A 59 17.40 2.76 -1.35
CA MET A 59 18.67 3.46 -1.56
C MET A 59 18.44 4.91 -2.02
N LEU A 60 17.49 5.13 -2.93
CA LEU A 60 17.10 6.48 -3.36
C LEU A 60 16.57 7.29 -2.17
N TYR A 61 15.67 6.73 -1.36
CA TYR A 61 15.16 7.40 -0.16
C TYR A 61 16.27 7.70 0.85
N LEU A 62 17.21 6.78 1.06
CA LEU A 62 18.37 7.02 1.92
C LEU A 62 19.22 8.19 1.40
N CYS A 63 19.51 8.23 0.10
CA CYS A 63 20.22 9.37 -0.52
C CYS A 63 19.47 10.69 -0.34
N VAL A 64 18.15 10.71 -0.50
CA VAL A 64 17.32 11.89 -0.28
C VAL A 64 17.36 12.31 1.19
N ILE A 65 17.24 11.39 2.12
CA ILE A 65 17.34 11.66 3.58
C ILE A 65 18.69 12.26 3.91
N MET A 66 19.81 11.67 3.44
CA MET A 66 21.16 12.21 3.66
C MET A 66 21.32 13.61 3.07
N LEU A 67 20.77 13.84 1.87
CA LEU A 67 20.77 15.17 1.26
C LEU A 67 19.99 16.20 2.09
N LEU A 68 18.83 15.83 2.61
CA LEU A 68 18.01 16.70 3.45
C LEU A 68 18.71 17.02 4.77
N ILE A 69 19.33 16.03 5.42
CA ILE A 69 20.15 16.23 6.62
C ILE A 69 21.32 17.18 6.32
N TYR A 70 22.05 16.96 5.23
CA TYR A 70 23.13 17.84 4.80
C TYR A 70 22.64 19.29 4.57
N ARG A 71 21.48 19.46 3.90
CA ARG A 71 20.87 20.78 3.67
C ARG A 71 20.44 21.44 4.96
N LEU A 72 19.88 20.68 5.89
CA LEU A 72 19.48 21.16 7.22
C LEU A 72 20.70 21.62 8.02
N VAL A 73 21.77 20.83 8.07
CA VAL A 73 23.02 21.20 8.75
C VAL A 73 23.60 22.50 8.13
N ARG A 74 23.60 22.61 6.80
CA ARG A 74 24.03 23.86 6.13
C ARG A 74 23.15 25.04 6.47
N LEU A 75 21.85 24.87 6.56
CA LEU A 75 20.90 25.90 6.96
C LEU A 75 21.19 26.38 8.40
N VAL A 76 21.30 25.45 9.34
CA VAL A 76 21.61 25.76 10.75
C VAL A 76 22.94 26.51 10.86
N ARG A 77 23.99 26.04 10.17
CA ARG A 77 25.29 26.71 10.16
C ARG A 77 25.22 28.13 9.61
N ALA A 78 24.46 28.34 8.51
CA ALA A 78 24.29 29.67 7.92
C ALA A 78 23.53 30.62 8.86
N LEU A 79 22.53 30.10 9.59
CA LEU A 79 21.79 30.89 10.60
C LEU A 79 22.68 31.29 11.77
N VAL A 80 23.43 30.32 12.34
CA VAL A 80 24.35 30.55 13.47
C VAL A 80 25.48 31.56 13.12
N ARG A 81 25.98 31.52 11.87
CA ARG A 81 27.04 32.41 11.41
C ARG A 81 26.53 33.79 10.92
N GLY A 82 25.22 34.02 10.97
CA GLY A 82 24.64 35.29 10.45
C GLY A 82 24.71 35.42 8.92
N GLU A 83 25.04 34.37 8.18
CA GLU A 83 25.15 34.37 6.72
C GLU A 83 23.78 34.26 6.02
N ALA A 84 22.71 34.01 6.76
CA ALA A 84 21.34 33.78 6.25
C ALA A 84 20.58 35.10 6.01
N GLY A 85 21.12 35.98 5.19
CA GLY A 85 20.44 37.21 4.79
C GLY A 85 19.27 36.97 3.81
N LYS A 86 18.45 38.02 3.57
CA LYS A 86 17.24 37.95 2.70
C LYS A 86 17.50 37.27 1.34
N GLY A 87 18.64 37.57 0.70
CA GLY A 87 19.00 36.97 -0.58
C GLY A 87 19.34 35.48 -0.50
N TRP A 88 19.85 34.99 0.64
CA TRP A 88 20.12 33.57 0.90
C TRP A 88 18.80 32.79 1.01
N PHE A 89 17.85 33.31 1.80
CA PHE A 89 16.55 32.66 2.00
C PHE A 89 15.75 32.59 0.69
N ALA A 90 15.71 33.63 -0.11
CA ALA A 90 15.04 33.62 -1.41
C ALA A 90 15.66 32.60 -2.38
N ARG A 91 17.00 32.40 -2.34
CA ARG A 91 17.67 31.36 -3.14
C ARG A 91 17.31 29.97 -2.65
N PHE A 92 17.27 29.78 -1.33
CA PHE A 92 16.88 28.50 -0.72
C PHE A 92 15.44 28.12 -1.10
N LEU A 93 14.48 29.01 -0.87
CA LEU A 93 13.06 28.80 -1.19
C LEU A 93 12.85 28.48 -2.66
N ARG A 94 13.47 29.23 -3.56
CA ARG A 94 13.39 28.95 -5.00
C ARG A 94 13.91 27.56 -5.37
N ARG A 95 15.01 27.09 -4.75
CA ARG A 95 15.54 25.76 -5.00
C ARG A 95 14.62 24.68 -4.44
N ALA A 96 14.03 24.93 -3.27
CA ALA A 96 13.07 24.00 -2.66
C ALA A 96 11.80 23.87 -3.52
N VAL A 97 11.21 24.98 -3.96
CA VAL A 97 10.04 24.94 -4.85
C VAL A 97 10.36 24.25 -6.17
N PHE A 98 11.53 24.48 -6.76
CA PHE A 98 11.96 23.78 -7.97
C PHE A 98 12.06 22.25 -7.77
N ALA A 99 12.66 21.82 -6.66
CA ALA A 99 12.76 20.40 -6.31
C ALA A 99 11.38 19.78 -6.07
N LEU A 100 10.50 20.48 -5.34
CA LEU A 100 9.13 20.00 -5.09
C LEU A 100 8.31 19.87 -6.37
N LEU A 101 8.44 20.80 -7.32
CA LEU A 101 7.80 20.68 -8.63
C LEU A 101 8.30 19.46 -9.41
N TRP A 102 9.60 19.17 -9.38
CA TRP A 102 10.15 17.96 -9.99
C TRP A 102 9.61 16.70 -9.31
N VAL A 103 9.59 16.66 -7.97
CA VAL A 103 9.02 15.52 -7.24
C VAL A 103 7.55 15.33 -7.61
N TYR A 104 6.76 16.41 -7.69
CA TYR A 104 5.35 16.35 -8.11
C TYR A 104 5.19 15.76 -9.52
N VAL A 105 5.97 16.27 -10.48
CA VAL A 105 5.90 15.81 -11.88
C VAL A 105 6.32 14.36 -12.00
N LEU A 106 7.44 13.97 -11.38
CA LEU A 106 7.94 12.60 -11.42
C LEU A 106 6.99 11.63 -10.70
N PHE A 107 6.50 11.99 -9.52
CA PHE A 107 5.56 11.17 -8.78
C PHE A 107 4.29 10.90 -9.60
N ASN A 108 3.65 11.95 -10.11
CA ASN A 108 2.42 11.80 -10.89
C ASN A 108 2.67 11.13 -12.24
N GLY A 109 3.75 11.48 -12.93
CA GLY A 109 4.10 10.88 -14.22
C GLY A 109 4.44 9.39 -14.13
N LEU A 110 5.06 8.97 -13.05
CA LEU A 110 5.46 7.57 -12.84
C LEU A 110 4.36 6.71 -12.21
N TRP A 111 3.48 7.31 -11.36
CA TRP A 111 2.48 6.51 -10.65
C TRP A 111 1.29 7.30 -10.09
N GLY A 112 1.48 8.51 -9.57
CA GLY A 112 0.49 9.23 -8.77
C GLY A 112 -0.84 9.48 -9.46
N LEU A 113 -0.86 9.63 -10.78
CA LEU A 113 -2.09 9.75 -11.57
C LEU A 113 -3.05 8.55 -11.40
N ASN A 114 -2.56 7.38 -10.97
CA ASN A 114 -3.44 6.24 -10.68
C ASN A 114 -4.42 6.51 -9.51
N TYR A 115 -4.18 7.50 -8.67
CA TYR A 115 -5.16 7.92 -7.66
C TYR A 115 -6.42 8.55 -8.26
N ASP A 116 -6.29 9.11 -9.46
CA ASP A 116 -7.37 9.85 -10.13
C ASP A 116 -8.15 8.98 -11.15
N ARG A 117 -7.80 7.67 -11.29
CA ARG A 117 -8.49 6.72 -12.17
C ARG A 117 -9.91 6.40 -11.67
N LEU A 118 -10.74 5.83 -12.56
CA LEU A 118 -12.01 5.22 -12.19
C LEU A 118 -11.77 4.05 -11.23
N GLY A 119 -12.49 4.03 -10.12
CA GLY A 119 -12.31 3.02 -9.08
C GLY A 119 -13.00 1.69 -9.38
N ILE A 120 -12.52 0.60 -8.73
CA ILE A 120 -13.24 -0.68 -8.70
C ILE A 120 -14.59 -0.52 -7.99
N ALA A 121 -14.71 0.44 -7.04
CA ALA A 121 -15.94 0.72 -6.31
C ALA A 121 -17.14 0.97 -7.23
N ASP A 122 -16.93 1.70 -8.34
CA ASP A 122 -17.96 2.00 -9.32
C ASP A 122 -18.50 0.73 -9.99
N GLN A 123 -17.65 -0.28 -10.15
CA GLN A 123 -18.01 -1.57 -10.73
C GLN A 123 -18.72 -2.49 -9.73
N LEU A 124 -18.44 -2.36 -8.43
CA LEU A 124 -19.00 -3.18 -7.37
C LEU A 124 -20.31 -2.59 -6.80
N GLN A 125 -20.71 -1.37 -7.16
CA GLN A 125 -21.88 -0.68 -6.60
C GLN A 125 -21.89 -0.71 -5.06
N VAL A 126 -20.77 -0.31 -4.46
CA VAL A 126 -20.59 -0.32 -3.01
C VAL A 126 -21.62 0.59 -2.35
N ARG A 127 -22.42 0.02 -1.46
CA ARG A 127 -23.49 0.70 -0.71
C ARG A 127 -23.29 0.55 0.80
N PRO A 128 -23.96 1.35 1.62
CA PRO A 128 -24.07 1.07 3.05
C PRO A 128 -24.61 -0.34 3.28
N TYR A 129 -24.04 -1.04 4.26
CA TYR A 129 -24.38 -2.42 4.59
C TYR A 129 -24.82 -2.56 6.05
N SER A 130 -25.66 -3.54 6.29
CA SER A 130 -26.24 -3.86 7.59
C SER A 130 -25.27 -4.61 8.50
N THR A 131 -25.56 -4.63 9.81
CA THR A 131 -24.85 -5.49 10.75
C THR A 131 -25.04 -6.98 10.43
N ALA A 132 -26.16 -7.38 9.83
CA ALA A 132 -26.40 -8.75 9.40
C ALA A 132 -25.47 -9.15 8.22
N GLU A 133 -25.22 -8.27 7.25
CA GLU A 133 -24.25 -8.51 6.17
C GLU A 133 -22.82 -8.58 6.71
N LEU A 134 -22.47 -7.73 7.67
CA LEU A 134 -21.16 -7.77 8.33
C LEU A 134 -21.02 -9.06 9.17
N HIS A 135 -22.06 -9.50 9.87
CA HIS A 135 -22.09 -10.79 10.56
C HIS A 135 -21.82 -11.95 9.59
N ARG A 136 -22.53 -11.97 8.45
CA ARG A 136 -22.36 -13.00 7.42
C ARG A 136 -20.92 -13.05 6.89
N LEU A 137 -20.35 -11.89 6.56
CA LEU A 137 -18.94 -11.81 6.15
C LEU A 137 -18.01 -12.34 7.24
N THR A 138 -18.20 -11.91 8.49
CA THR A 138 -17.32 -12.34 9.61
C THR A 138 -17.43 -13.85 9.86
N SER A 139 -18.63 -14.42 9.76
CA SER A 139 -18.85 -15.87 9.86
C SER A 139 -18.06 -16.65 8.81
N LEU A 140 -18.11 -16.16 7.55
CA LEU A 140 -17.34 -16.76 6.45
C LEU A 140 -15.82 -16.66 6.72
N LEU A 141 -15.33 -15.49 7.14
CA LEU A 141 -13.90 -15.31 7.44
C LEU A 141 -13.44 -16.23 8.56
N VAL A 142 -14.24 -16.43 9.62
CA VAL A 142 -13.96 -17.38 10.71
C VAL A 142 -13.95 -18.81 10.20
N ALA A 143 -14.90 -19.20 9.35
CA ALA A 143 -14.96 -20.53 8.77
C ALA A 143 -13.68 -20.83 7.95
N GLN A 144 -13.27 -19.90 7.08
CA GLN A 144 -12.05 -20.04 6.29
C GLN A 144 -10.79 -20.09 7.16
N LEU A 145 -10.70 -19.26 8.20
CA LEU A 145 -9.58 -19.28 9.15
C LEU A 145 -9.49 -20.62 9.87
N ASN A 146 -10.62 -21.20 10.29
CA ASN A 146 -10.64 -22.46 11.00
C ASN A 146 -10.26 -23.63 10.08
N ILE A 147 -10.68 -23.62 8.81
CA ILE A 147 -10.24 -24.58 7.79
C ILE A 147 -8.71 -24.50 7.58
N LEU A 148 -8.17 -23.31 7.58
CA LEU A 148 -6.76 -23.05 7.29
C LEU A 148 -5.86 -23.04 8.55
N ASP A 149 -6.42 -23.24 9.75
CA ASP A 149 -5.67 -23.09 11.02
C ASP A 149 -4.43 -23.98 11.09
N SER A 150 -4.52 -25.22 10.62
CA SER A 150 -3.37 -26.14 10.57
C SER A 150 -2.53 -25.95 9.31
N THR A 151 -3.15 -26.01 8.14
CA THR A 151 -2.45 -26.02 6.83
C THR A 151 -1.76 -24.68 6.52
N GLY A 152 -2.37 -23.54 6.87
CA GLY A 152 -1.79 -22.21 6.71
C GLY A 152 -0.60 -21.90 7.63
N ARG A 153 -0.23 -22.86 8.50
CA ARG A 153 0.90 -22.72 9.45
C ARG A 153 2.05 -23.68 9.18
N LEU A 154 1.83 -24.72 8.36
CA LEU A 154 2.80 -25.80 8.16
C LEU A 154 4.17 -25.32 7.69
N HIS A 155 4.24 -24.46 6.68
CA HIS A 155 5.48 -23.99 6.08
C HIS A 155 5.78 -22.52 6.39
N ARG A 156 5.14 -21.97 7.43
CA ARG A 156 5.26 -20.54 7.80
C ARG A 156 6.69 -20.09 8.03
N ALA A 157 7.55 -20.91 8.63
CA ALA A 157 8.94 -20.57 8.90
C ALA A 157 9.73 -20.28 7.62
N GLU A 158 9.37 -20.90 6.50
CA GLU A 158 10.00 -20.72 5.19
C GLU A 158 9.77 -19.30 4.63
N LEU A 159 8.70 -18.62 5.04
CA LEU A 159 8.40 -17.23 4.68
C LEU A 159 9.45 -16.23 5.19
N SER A 160 10.30 -16.64 6.16
CA SER A 160 11.48 -15.85 6.58
C SER A 160 12.47 -15.65 5.44
N HIS A 161 12.45 -16.55 4.45
CA HIS A 161 13.24 -16.42 3.22
C HIS A 161 12.46 -15.60 2.19
N MET A 162 12.95 -14.40 1.90
CA MET A 162 12.32 -13.47 0.94
C MET A 162 12.06 -14.11 -0.44
N GLY A 163 12.90 -15.09 -0.85
CA GLY A 163 12.72 -15.84 -2.09
C GLY A 163 11.43 -16.65 -2.10
N VAL A 164 11.09 -17.31 -0.99
CA VAL A 164 9.86 -18.11 -0.83
C VAL A 164 8.64 -17.20 -0.82
N LEU A 165 8.66 -16.14 0.00
CA LEU A 165 7.58 -15.16 0.05
C LEU A 165 7.29 -14.53 -1.32
N ARG A 166 8.34 -14.14 -2.04
CA ARG A 166 8.23 -13.58 -3.40
C ARG A 166 7.64 -14.59 -4.38
N ALA A 167 8.15 -15.83 -4.39
CA ALA A 167 7.66 -16.88 -5.28
C ALA A 167 6.17 -17.18 -5.03
N GLY A 168 5.75 -17.30 -3.77
CA GLY A 168 4.36 -17.52 -3.40
C GLY A 168 3.44 -16.38 -3.85
N ALA A 169 3.89 -15.11 -3.70
CA ALA A 169 3.12 -13.96 -4.17
C ALA A 169 2.99 -13.91 -5.69
N ILE A 170 4.06 -14.27 -6.44
CA ILE A 170 4.01 -14.39 -7.89
C ILE A 170 2.99 -15.47 -8.30
N THR A 171 3.05 -16.66 -7.68
CA THR A 171 2.10 -17.76 -7.95
C THR A 171 0.65 -17.34 -7.65
N ALA A 172 0.42 -16.55 -6.59
CA ALA A 172 -0.91 -16.02 -6.27
C ALA A 172 -1.43 -15.11 -7.40
N TYR A 173 -0.58 -14.22 -7.92
CA TYR A 173 -0.94 -13.35 -9.04
C TYR A 173 -1.02 -14.09 -10.38
N ASP A 174 -0.24 -15.13 -10.62
CA ASP A 174 -0.36 -15.98 -11.81
C ASP A 174 -1.71 -16.71 -11.81
N SER A 175 -2.13 -17.24 -10.66
CA SER A 175 -3.45 -17.87 -10.49
C SER A 175 -4.60 -16.88 -10.75
N LEU A 176 -4.48 -15.64 -10.24
CA LEU A 176 -5.47 -14.59 -10.48
C LEU A 176 -5.44 -14.11 -11.94
N GLY A 177 -4.25 -13.88 -12.50
CA GLY A 177 -4.04 -13.43 -13.88
C GLY A 177 -4.51 -14.43 -14.94
N GLY A 178 -4.49 -15.74 -14.62
CA GLY A 178 -5.08 -16.80 -15.44
C GLY A 178 -6.60 -16.70 -15.54
N ARG A 179 -7.27 -16.17 -14.52
CA ARG A 179 -8.73 -15.94 -14.50
C ARG A 179 -9.13 -14.58 -15.06
N ASP A 180 -8.29 -13.56 -14.84
CA ASP A 180 -8.56 -12.19 -15.26
C ASP A 180 -7.25 -11.50 -15.69
N ARG A 181 -7.14 -11.24 -17.01
CA ARG A 181 -5.96 -10.66 -17.62
C ARG A 181 -5.58 -9.27 -17.09
N ARG A 182 -6.47 -8.57 -16.40
CA ARG A 182 -6.19 -7.28 -15.75
C ARG A 182 -5.15 -7.39 -14.65
N PHE A 183 -4.99 -8.58 -14.05
CA PHE A 183 -4.10 -8.84 -12.92
C PHE A 183 -2.82 -9.60 -13.30
N VAL A 184 -2.53 -9.72 -14.60
CA VAL A 184 -1.28 -10.36 -15.06
C VAL A 184 -0.08 -9.57 -14.56
N TYR A 185 0.75 -10.22 -13.73
CA TYR A 185 1.94 -9.64 -13.11
C TYR A 185 3.21 -10.12 -13.80
N ARG A 186 3.88 -9.22 -14.54
CA ARG A 186 5.11 -9.51 -15.29
C ARG A 186 6.30 -8.76 -14.73
N ASN A 187 7.50 -9.36 -14.87
CA ASN A 187 8.76 -8.79 -14.38
C ASN A 187 8.69 -8.44 -12.89
N PRO A 188 8.56 -9.43 -11.99
CA PRO A 188 8.33 -9.21 -10.57
C PRO A 188 9.44 -8.40 -9.90
N SER A 189 9.07 -7.46 -9.04
CA SER A 189 10.02 -6.66 -8.25
C SER A 189 9.50 -6.50 -6.82
N VAL A 190 9.65 -7.57 -6.03
CA VAL A 190 9.31 -7.60 -4.59
C VAL A 190 10.62 -7.69 -3.81
N LYS A 191 10.82 -6.79 -2.86
CA LYS A 191 12.07 -6.60 -2.12
C LYS A 191 11.86 -6.56 -0.62
N PRO A 192 12.82 -7.04 0.19
CA PRO A 192 12.84 -6.70 1.61
C PRO A 192 13.12 -5.21 1.78
N SER A 193 12.37 -4.52 2.63
CA SER A 193 12.66 -3.13 2.93
C SER A 193 13.93 -2.99 3.77
N LEU A 194 14.83 -2.09 3.37
CA LEU A 194 15.99 -1.66 4.18
C LEU A 194 15.53 -0.91 5.45
N PHE A 195 14.32 -0.34 5.41
CA PHE A 195 13.70 0.36 6.54
C PHE A 195 12.82 -0.55 7.39
N SER A 196 12.96 -1.89 7.30
CA SER A 196 12.15 -2.83 8.09
C SER A 196 12.23 -2.56 9.60
N TRP A 197 13.43 -2.24 10.12
CA TRP A 197 13.59 -1.96 11.55
C TRP A 197 12.91 -0.64 11.99
N PRO A 198 13.17 0.53 11.41
CA PRO A 198 12.41 1.74 11.75
C PRO A 198 10.93 1.61 11.37
N GLY A 199 10.60 0.84 10.34
CA GLY A 199 9.24 0.64 9.84
C GLY A 199 8.28 0.05 10.87
N VAL A 200 8.75 -0.86 11.76
CA VAL A 200 7.89 -1.40 12.82
C VAL A 200 7.47 -0.35 13.84
N PHE A 201 8.32 0.64 14.11
CA PHE A 201 7.98 1.77 14.99
C PHE A 201 7.11 2.82 14.29
N LEU A 202 7.13 2.86 12.97
CA LEU A 202 6.32 3.75 12.16
C LEU A 202 4.98 3.12 11.75
N GLY A 203 4.79 1.84 12.08
CA GLY A 203 3.54 1.11 11.89
C GLY A 203 3.28 0.64 10.46
N PHE A 204 4.30 0.52 9.56
CA PHE A 204 4.02 0.00 8.22
C PHE A 204 4.49 -1.43 8.00
N ALA A 205 3.61 -2.18 7.31
CA ALA A 205 3.83 -3.56 6.93
C ALA A 205 4.60 -3.68 5.60
N GLY A 206 4.37 -2.76 4.69
CA GLY A 206 5.04 -2.66 3.39
C GLY A 206 4.79 -1.28 2.79
N TYR A 207 5.32 -1.05 1.60
CA TYR A 207 5.03 0.12 0.78
C TYR A 207 5.49 -0.08 -0.66
N TYR A 208 4.80 0.55 -1.58
CA TYR A 208 5.23 0.66 -2.96
C TYR A 208 6.12 1.89 -3.17
N ASN A 209 7.22 1.72 -3.91
CA ASN A 209 8.08 2.83 -4.30
C ASN A 209 7.79 3.27 -5.75
N PRO A 210 7.15 4.43 -5.98
CA PRO A 210 6.75 4.87 -7.31
C PRO A 210 7.93 5.26 -8.23
N PHE A 211 9.12 5.52 -7.67
CA PHE A 211 10.29 5.94 -8.44
C PHE A 211 11.09 4.76 -8.99
N SER A 212 11.05 3.61 -8.32
CA SER A 212 11.73 2.39 -8.74
C SER A 212 10.78 1.28 -9.20
N GLY A 213 9.47 1.43 -8.95
CA GLY A 213 8.47 0.42 -9.29
C GLY A 213 8.54 -0.84 -8.41
N GLU A 214 9.14 -0.75 -7.22
CA GLU A 214 9.38 -1.87 -6.31
C GLU A 214 8.30 -1.96 -5.23
N ALA A 215 7.86 -3.17 -4.92
CA ALA A 215 7.07 -3.51 -3.73
C ALA A 215 8.03 -3.87 -2.59
N GLN A 216 8.07 -3.06 -1.53
CA GLN A 216 8.89 -3.32 -0.35
C GLN A 216 8.05 -3.95 0.75
N VAL A 217 8.56 -5.03 1.32
CA VAL A 217 7.92 -5.73 2.44
C VAL A 217 8.76 -5.54 3.70
N ASN A 218 8.09 -5.19 4.80
CA ASN A 218 8.73 -5.14 6.10
C ASN A 218 8.88 -6.56 6.66
N THR A 219 10.08 -7.11 6.55
CA THR A 219 10.39 -8.48 6.97
C THR A 219 10.47 -8.67 8.49
N ARG A 220 10.30 -7.60 9.28
CA ARG A 220 10.24 -7.64 10.76
C ARG A 220 8.82 -7.87 11.29
N ASN A 221 7.81 -7.74 10.46
CA ASN A 221 6.44 -8.05 10.85
C ASN A 221 6.25 -9.56 11.05
N PRO A 222 5.25 -10.00 11.82
CA PRO A 222 4.94 -11.41 11.99
C PRO A 222 4.79 -12.12 10.64
N LEU A 223 5.39 -13.31 10.49
CA LEU A 223 5.48 -14.02 9.21
C LEU A 223 4.11 -14.26 8.57
N PHE A 224 3.10 -14.52 9.39
CA PHE A 224 1.74 -14.78 8.91
C PHE A 224 1.02 -13.55 8.33
N THR A 225 1.55 -12.33 8.52
CA THR A 225 0.99 -11.11 7.91
C THR A 225 1.65 -10.77 6.57
N GLN A 226 2.86 -11.26 6.33
CA GLN A 226 3.68 -10.86 5.18
C GLN A 226 3.11 -11.32 3.82
N PRO A 227 2.48 -12.50 3.65
CA PRO A 227 1.92 -12.94 2.38
C PRO A 227 0.86 -11.99 1.83
N TYR A 228 -0.12 -11.60 2.64
CA TYR A 228 -1.14 -10.66 2.21
C TYR A 228 -0.58 -9.25 1.98
N THR A 229 0.29 -8.77 2.87
CA THR A 229 1.02 -7.50 2.65
C THR A 229 1.73 -7.51 1.29
N THR A 230 2.42 -8.60 0.94
CA THR A 230 3.12 -8.71 -0.34
C THR A 230 2.16 -8.62 -1.52
N CYS A 231 1.01 -9.29 -1.45
CA CYS A 231 -0.02 -9.20 -2.48
C CYS A 231 -0.60 -7.78 -2.59
N HIS A 232 -0.78 -7.09 -1.48
CA HIS A 232 -1.22 -5.70 -1.43
C HIS A 232 -0.21 -4.76 -2.12
N GLU A 233 1.08 -4.89 -1.83
CA GLU A 233 2.11 -4.04 -2.46
C GLU A 233 2.25 -4.32 -3.97
N ILE A 234 2.02 -5.56 -4.41
CA ILE A 234 1.95 -5.89 -5.84
C ILE A 234 0.72 -5.24 -6.48
N ALA A 235 -0.42 -5.13 -5.78
CA ALA A 235 -1.57 -4.41 -6.30
C ALA A 235 -1.23 -2.95 -6.61
N HIS A 236 -0.45 -2.27 -5.76
CA HIS A 236 0.08 -0.94 -6.05
C HIS A 236 0.97 -0.92 -7.30
N GLN A 237 1.80 -1.94 -7.53
CA GLN A 237 2.59 -2.07 -8.76
C GLN A 237 1.73 -2.22 -10.01
N LEU A 238 0.53 -2.78 -9.90
CA LEU A 238 -0.43 -2.91 -10.98
C LEU A 238 -1.27 -1.63 -11.21
N GLY A 239 -1.02 -0.57 -10.43
CA GLY A 239 -1.68 0.73 -10.58
C GLY A 239 -2.98 0.88 -9.79
N TYR A 240 -3.22 0.03 -8.78
CA TYR A 240 -4.29 0.21 -7.81
C TYR A 240 -3.75 1.08 -6.66
N ALA A 241 -3.87 2.40 -6.85
CA ALA A 241 -3.20 3.35 -5.96
C ALA A 241 -3.94 3.59 -4.63
N LYS A 242 -5.27 3.45 -4.62
CA LYS A 242 -6.05 3.64 -3.38
C LYS A 242 -5.95 2.41 -2.50
N GLU A 243 -5.82 2.61 -1.19
CA GLU A 243 -5.60 1.54 -0.21
C GLU A 243 -6.71 0.48 -0.19
N ASN A 244 -7.97 0.91 -0.32
CA ASN A 244 -9.10 -0.02 -0.41
C ASN A 244 -9.07 -0.87 -1.70
N GLU A 245 -8.61 -0.29 -2.82
CA GLU A 245 -8.41 -1.02 -4.08
C GLU A 245 -7.27 -2.03 -3.95
N ALA A 246 -6.13 -1.60 -3.40
CA ALA A 246 -4.99 -2.47 -3.18
C ALA A 246 -5.32 -3.61 -2.21
N ASN A 247 -6.05 -3.34 -1.12
CA ASN A 247 -6.56 -4.36 -0.21
C ASN A 247 -7.46 -5.37 -0.93
N PHE A 248 -8.39 -4.89 -1.76
CA PHE A 248 -9.31 -5.77 -2.48
C PHE A 248 -8.60 -6.61 -3.55
N VAL A 249 -7.70 -6.03 -4.33
CA VAL A 249 -6.91 -6.78 -5.34
C VAL A 249 -5.95 -7.75 -4.66
N GLY A 250 -5.29 -7.33 -3.58
CA GLY A 250 -4.47 -8.20 -2.74
C GLY A 250 -5.25 -9.38 -2.17
N PHE A 251 -6.51 -9.16 -1.75
CA PHE A 251 -7.42 -10.22 -1.34
C PHE A 251 -7.69 -11.19 -2.51
N LEU A 252 -8.06 -10.68 -3.68
CA LEU A 252 -8.31 -11.53 -4.84
C LEU A 252 -7.08 -12.39 -5.20
N ALA A 253 -5.87 -11.84 -5.12
CA ALA A 253 -4.65 -12.58 -5.39
C ALA A 253 -4.38 -13.65 -4.31
N ALA A 254 -4.32 -13.24 -3.04
CA ALA A 254 -3.95 -14.12 -1.94
C ALA A 254 -4.94 -15.28 -1.74
N ARG A 255 -6.26 -15.02 -1.89
CA ARG A 255 -7.27 -16.08 -1.77
C ARG A 255 -7.20 -17.09 -2.92
N ASN A 256 -6.80 -16.66 -4.13
CA ASN A 256 -6.63 -17.55 -5.28
C ASN A 256 -5.28 -18.30 -5.28
N SER A 257 -4.43 -18.06 -4.26
CA SER A 257 -3.17 -18.76 -4.12
C SER A 257 -3.37 -20.26 -3.87
N PRO A 258 -2.62 -21.15 -4.52
CA PRO A 258 -2.57 -22.57 -4.15
C PRO A 258 -1.94 -22.77 -2.77
N ASP A 259 -1.10 -21.82 -2.31
CA ASP A 259 -0.44 -21.89 -1.00
C ASP A 259 -1.42 -21.48 0.13
N PRO A 260 -1.73 -22.38 1.07
CA PRO A 260 -2.63 -22.09 2.18
C PRO A 260 -2.12 -21.00 3.11
N THR A 261 -0.81 -20.71 3.15
CA THR A 261 -0.26 -19.62 3.99
C THR A 261 -0.71 -18.25 3.47
N PHE A 262 -0.82 -18.07 2.17
CA PHE A 262 -1.32 -16.82 1.55
C PHE A 262 -2.82 -16.65 1.82
N ARG A 263 -3.60 -17.72 1.66
CA ARG A 263 -5.03 -17.70 1.97
C ARG A 263 -5.28 -17.41 3.45
N TYR A 264 -4.55 -18.05 4.34
CA TYR A 264 -4.63 -17.81 5.78
C TYR A 264 -4.32 -16.34 6.11
N SER A 265 -3.23 -15.81 5.56
CA SER A 265 -2.78 -14.43 5.80
C SER A 265 -3.85 -13.40 5.47
N VAL A 266 -4.51 -13.52 4.32
CA VAL A 266 -5.53 -12.57 3.90
C VAL A 266 -6.81 -12.70 4.72
N TYR A 267 -7.27 -13.92 5.02
CA TYR A 267 -8.47 -14.08 5.85
C TYR A 267 -8.26 -13.58 7.28
N LEU A 268 -7.04 -13.72 7.83
CA LEU A 268 -6.72 -13.19 9.15
C LEU A 268 -6.78 -11.65 9.17
N ASP A 269 -6.20 -11.00 8.17
CA ASP A 269 -6.21 -9.53 8.11
C ASP A 269 -7.63 -8.97 7.93
N LEU A 270 -8.40 -9.58 7.03
CA LEU A 270 -9.80 -9.20 6.80
C LEU A 270 -10.69 -9.47 8.01
N PHE A 271 -10.45 -10.55 8.75
CA PHE A 271 -11.12 -10.82 10.02
C PHE A 271 -10.85 -9.71 11.05
N LEU A 272 -9.63 -9.23 11.13
CA LEU A 272 -9.29 -8.11 12.04
C LEU A 272 -10.07 -6.83 11.67
N TYR A 273 -10.24 -6.50 10.38
CA TYR A 273 -11.06 -5.38 9.95
C TYR A 273 -12.55 -5.59 10.30
N ALA A 274 -13.09 -6.75 9.98
CA ALA A 274 -14.50 -7.07 10.21
C ALA A 274 -14.85 -7.06 11.71
N VAL A 275 -14.03 -7.72 12.55
CA VAL A 275 -14.24 -7.75 14.01
C VAL A 275 -14.08 -6.37 14.65
N ARG A 276 -13.12 -5.56 14.19
CA ARG A 276 -12.97 -4.19 14.68
C ARG A 276 -14.22 -3.35 14.39
N GLU A 277 -14.81 -3.51 13.23
CA GLU A 277 -16.03 -2.81 12.86
C GLU A 277 -17.24 -3.34 13.63
N LEU A 278 -17.36 -4.67 13.78
CA LEU A 278 -18.37 -5.27 14.64
C LEU A 278 -18.28 -4.78 16.07
N TYR A 279 -17.07 -4.62 16.61
CA TYR A 279 -16.89 -4.16 17.99
C TYR A 279 -17.51 -2.79 18.25
N VAL A 280 -17.53 -1.92 17.24
CA VAL A 280 -18.18 -0.60 17.32
C VAL A 280 -19.71 -0.73 17.22
N ARG A 281 -20.25 -1.70 16.46
CA ARG A 281 -21.70 -1.90 16.26
C ARG A 281 -22.30 -2.81 17.34
N ASP A 282 -21.63 -3.89 17.67
CA ASP A 282 -22.05 -4.92 18.64
C ASP A 282 -20.79 -5.59 19.23
N SER A 283 -20.39 -5.12 20.42
CA SER A 283 -19.19 -5.61 21.08
C SER A 283 -19.32 -7.05 21.63
N ALA A 284 -20.54 -7.51 21.93
CA ALA A 284 -20.78 -8.88 22.39
C ALA A 284 -20.59 -9.86 21.22
N LEU A 285 -21.17 -9.54 20.07
CA LEU A 285 -21.02 -10.31 18.84
C LEU A 285 -19.54 -10.35 18.37
N ALA A 286 -18.82 -9.22 18.45
CA ALA A 286 -17.41 -9.19 18.12
C ALA A 286 -16.56 -10.10 19.00
N ARG A 287 -16.87 -10.17 20.31
CA ARG A 287 -16.22 -11.11 21.26
C ARG A 287 -16.52 -12.57 20.90
N SER A 288 -17.78 -12.91 20.63
CA SER A 288 -18.16 -14.29 20.26
C SER A 288 -17.39 -14.79 19.03
N PHE A 289 -17.20 -13.94 17.99
CA PHE A 289 -16.38 -14.30 16.83
C PHE A 289 -14.90 -14.50 17.18
N ARG A 290 -14.33 -13.69 18.07
CA ARG A 290 -12.95 -13.88 18.54
C ARG A 290 -12.76 -15.18 19.32
N ASP A 291 -13.79 -15.64 20.01
CA ASP A 291 -13.78 -16.90 20.75
C ASP A 291 -14.04 -18.13 19.88
N SER A 292 -14.64 -17.94 18.69
CA SER A 292 -14.98 -19.04 17.76
C SER A 292 -13.83 -19.41 16.81
N VAL A 293 -12.75 -18.62 16.73
CA VAL A 293 -11.58 -19.00 15.93
C VAL A 293 -10.76 -20.10 16.58
N GLY A 294 -10.07 -20.88 15.75
CA GLY A 294 -9.26 -22.02 16.17
C GLY A 294 -8.10 -21.66 17.11
N PRO A 295 -7.50 -22.64 17.78
CA PRO A 295 -6.45 -22.40 18.77
C PRO A 295 -5.19 -21.78 18.16
N GLY A 296 -4.83 -22.15 16.92
CA GLY A 296 -3.72 -21.57 16.20
C GLY A 296 -3.96 -20.11 15.82
N VAL A 297 -5.16 -19.79 15.33
CA VAL A 297 -5.55 -18.39 15.04
C VAL A 297 -5.49 -17.54 16.31
N ARG A 298 -5.98 -18.05 17.44
CA ARG A 298 -5.87 -17.36 18.73
C ARG A 298 -4.42 -17.13 19.16
N GLN A 299 -3.51 -18.06 18.85
CA GLN A 299 -2.07 -17.89 19.10
C GLN A 299 -1.51 -16.74 18.27
N ASP A 300 -1.86 -16.67 16.97
CA ASP A 300 -1.40 -15.61 16.07
C ASP A 300 -1.95 -14.25 16.47
N LEU A 301 -3.21 -14.17 16.87
CA LEU A 301 -3.80 -12.93 17.42
C LEU A 301 -3.05 -12.44 18.67
N ARG A 302 -2.65 -13.36 19.58
CA ARG A 302 -1.82 -13.02 20.74
C ARG A 302 -0.41 -12.59 20.35
N GLU A 303 0.17 -13.23 19.33
CA GLU A 303 1.49 -12.84 18.80
C GLU A 303 1.44 -11.43 18.21
N LEU A 304 0.43 -11.14 17.36
CA LEU A 304 0.23 -9.83 16.78
C LEU A 304 0.00 -8.75 17.87
N GLN A 305 -0.78 -9.07 18.91
CA GLN A 305 -1.00 -8.15 20.02
C GLN A 305 0.29 -7.86 20.78
N ARG A 306 1.13 -8.89 21.02
CA ARG A 306 2.44 -8.72 21.67
C ARG A 306 3.38 -7.89 20.78
N PHE A 307 3.38 -8.15 19.49
CA PHE A 307 4.15 -7.38 18.52
C PHE A 307 3.75 -5.90 18.53
N ASN A 308 2.47 -5.59 18.40
CA ASN A 308 1.96 -4.22 18.43
C ASN A 308 2.28 -3.51 19.75
N ARG A 309 2.17 -4.20 20.88
CA ARG A 309 2.55 -3.63 22.19
C ARG A 309 4.04 -3.35 22.30
N LYS A 310 4.89 -4.24 21.73
CA LYS A 310 6.35 -4.11 21.79
C LYS A 310 6.85 -2.88 21.01
N TYR A 311 6.23 -2.60 19.86
CA TYR A 311 6.69 -1.55 18.93
C TYR A 311 5.82 -0.27 18.97
N GLY A 312 4.67 -0.31 19.66
CA GLY A 312 3.82 0.87 19.87
C GLY A 312 4.59 1.98 20.60
N ASN A 313 4.43 3.20 20.16
CA ASN A 313 5.15 4.35 20.67
C ASN A 313 4.31 5.64 20.60
N PRO A 314 4.64 6.68 21.39
CA PRO A 314 3.85 7.92 21.42
C PRO A 314 3.81 8.72 20.13
N LEU A 315 4.73 8.46 19.18
CA LEU A 315 4.78 9.16 17.89
C LEU A 315 3.83 8.53 16.86
N GLU A 316 3.40 7.29 17.08
CA GLU A 316 2.55 6.55 16.14
C GLU A 316 1.26 7.31 15.77
N PRO A 317 0.48 7.91 16.70
CA PRO A 317 -0.72 8.68 16.33
C PRO A 317 -0.41 9.88 15.44
N MET A 318 0.72 10.55 15.66
CA MET A 318 1.16 11.68 14.83
C MET A 318 1.52 11.23 13.41
N ILE A 319 2.24 10.12 13.28
CA ILE A 319 2.62 9.52 12.00
C ILE A 319 1.37 9.15 11.21
N TRP A 320 0.42 8.46 11.82
CA TRP A 320 -0.84 8.09 11.21
C TRP A 320 -1.70 9.31 10.83
N ALA A 321 -1.70 10.37 11.65
CA ALA A 321 -2.37 11.63 11.31
C ALA A 321 -1.76 12.28 10.07
N MET A 322 -0.43 12.30 9.95
CA MET A 322 0.28 12.82 8.78
C MET A 322 0.01 11.96 7.53
N TYR A 323 0.06 10.64 7.68
CA TYR A 323 -0.28 9.72 6.60
C TYR A 323 -1.74 9.87 6.15
N GLY A 324 -2.66 10.03 7.10
CA GLY A 324 -4.07 10.33 6.79
C GLY A 324 -4.27 11.63 6.00
N LYS A 325 -3.43 12.66 6.23
CA LYS A 325 -3.43 13.88 5.41
C LYS A 325 -2.94 13.60 3.99
N TYR A 326 -1.88 12.80 3.85
CA TYR A 326 -1.37 12.34 2.54
C TYR A 326 -2.44 11.59 1.76
N LEU A 327 -3.14 10.64 2.38
CA LEU A 327 -4.22 9.88 1.75
C LEU A 327 -5.35 10.81 1.28
N ARG A 328 -5.78 11.77 2.11
CA ARG A 328 -6.81 12.76 1.73
C ARG A 328 -6.38 13.62 0.55
N ALA A 329 -5.12 14.05 0.51
CA ALA A 329 -4.58 14.80 -0.62
C ALA A 329 -4.56 13.98 -1.94
N ASN A 330 -4.56 12.65 -1.83
CA ASN A 330 -4.55 11.70 -2.94
C ASN A 330 -5.90 10.98 -3.12
N ARG A 331 -7.00 11.74 -3.14
CA ARG A 331 -8.36 11.23 -3.45
C ARG A 331 -8.92 10.16 -2.51
N GLN A 332 -8.42 10.08 -1.28
CA GLN A 332 -8.92 9.17 -0.26
C GLN A 332 -9.51 9.97 0.92
N PRO A 333 -10.74 10.52 0.79
CA PRO A 333 -11.28 11.51 1.73
C PRO A 333 -11.41 10.99 3.16
N ARG A 334 -11.56 9.67 3.34
CA ARG A 334 -11.61 9.03 4.65
C ARG A 334 -10.23 8.87 5.33
N GLY A 335 -9.12 9.21 4.62
CA GLY A 335 -7.78 9.04 5.15
C GLY A 335 -7.52 7.60 5.57
N ILE A 336 -7.04 7.35 6.79
CA ILE A 336 -6.74 6.00 7.30
C ILE A 336 -7.97 5.09 7.34
N ALA A 337 -9.17 5.62 7.53
CA ALA A 337 -10.39 4.81 7.49
C ALA A 337 -10.70 4.23 6.09
N THR A 338 -9.92 4.60 5.06
CA THR A 338 -9.99 3.97 3.74
C THR A 338 -9.61 2.49 3.78
N TYR A 339 -8.70 2.09 4.66
CA TYR A 339 -8.30 0.67 4.81
C TYR A 339 -9.49 -0.22 5.21
N SER A 340 -10.32 0.22 6.16
CA SER A 340 -11.49 -0.56 6.61
C SER A 340 -12.62 -0.60 5.59
N GLN A 341 -12.57 0.21 4.51
CA GLN A 341 -13.55 0.13 3.43
C GLN A 341 -13.52 -1.19 2.66
N VAL A 342 -12.45 -1.97 2.78
CA VAL A 342 -12.37 -3.30 2.17
C VAL A 342 -13.53 -4.19 2.62
N THR A 343 -14.02 -4.05 3.85
CA THR A 343 -15.19 -4.77 4.37
C THR A 343 -16.44 -4.49 3.52
N ALA A 344 -16.71 -3.21 3.20
CA ALA A 344 -17.82 -2.84 2.32
C ALA A 344 -17.68 -3.43 0.91
N TRP A 345 -16.45 -3.51 0.40
CA TRP A 345 -16.17 -4.03 -0.92
C TRP A 345 -16.35 -5.55 -0.99
N LEU A 346 -15.94 -6.27 0.05
CA LEU A 346 -16.16 -7.71 0.16
C LEU A 346 -17.64 -8.04 0.24
N ILE A 347 -18.42 -7.29 1.03
CA ILE A 347 -19.86 -7.45 1.11
C ILE A 347 -20.50 -7.17 -0.26
N ALA A 348 -20.14 -6.08 -0.93
CA ALA A 348 -20.65 -5.77 -2.25
C ALA A 348 -20.26 -6.84 -3.29
N TYR A 349 -19.04 -7.36 -3.21
CA TYR A 349 -18.56 -8.45 -4.07
C TYR A 349 -19.33 -9.75 -3.84
N GLY A 350 -19.54 -10.13 -2.57
CA GLY A 350 -20.34 -11.30 -2.20
C GLY A 350 -21.82 -11.16 -2.62
N ASN A 351 -22.40 -9.97 -2.46
CA ASN A 351 -23.78 -9.72 -2.89
C ASN A 351 -23.93 -9.79 -4.42
N LYS A 352 -22.89 -9.38 -5.17
CA LYS A 352 -22.92 -9.38 -6.65
C LYS A 352 -22.62 -10.75 -7.27
N ASN A 353 -21.65 -11.48 -6.71
CA ASN A 353 -21.09 -12.68 -7.35
C ASN A 353 -21.43 -13.99 -6.61
N GLY A 354 -22.22 -13.91 -5.53
CA GLY A 354 -22.41 -15.00 -4.57
C GLY A 354 -21.39 -14.96 -3.44
N TRP A 355 -21.80 -15.37 -2.24
CA TRP A 355 -20.94 -15.34 -1.06
C TRP A 355 -19.85 -16.41 -1.12
N GLU A 356 -20.07 -17.50 -1.86
CA GLU A 356 -19.09 -18.53 -2.20
C GLU A 356 -17.88 -17.94 -2.98
N ALA A 357 -18.13 -16.84 -3.68
CA ALA A 357 -17.05 -16.10 -4.35
C ALA A 357 -16.06 -15.45 -3.38
N LEU A 358 -16.27 -15.47 -2.08
CA LEU A 358 -15.34 -15.00 -1.04
C LEU A 358 -14.54 -16.18 -0.41
N GLU A 359 -14.88 -17.41 -0.68
CA GLU A 359 -14.19 -18.63 -0.24
C GLU A 359 -13.04 -18.98 -1.20
#